data_f6fe3279d01746193227034ae782a8dd
#
_entry.id   f6fe3279d01746193227034ae782a8dd
#
_cell.length_a   1.000
_cell.length_b   1.000
_cell.length_c   1.000
_cell.angle_alpha   90.00
_cell.angle_beta   90.00
_cell.angle_gamma   90.00
#
_symmetry.space_group_name_H-M   'P 1'
#
loop_
_entity.id
_entity.type
_entity.pdbx_description
1 polymer ?
#
loop_
_entity_poly.entity_id
_entity_poly.type
_entity_poly.pdbx_seq_one_letter_code
_entity_poly.pdbx_strand_id
1 'polypeptide(L)'
;VMAIGAIVKIVGKSGTLSWITAVAIILLLSILIIIFSLVSPKFKKMQKLTDKINGVTRENLTGIKVVRAYNAEKIQEEKFDKVNTELTKTDLFINRVFSIMTPGMQLIMGGLSLAIVWVGAYLIAGGSISLAVMTTFTQYAMKVIISFLMLSVLFIMVPRGFVSGNRIYEVLKTENKIINGTVTTSEEEGTIEFKNVSFKYPDSDDYVLKNISFSVNKGETVAFIGSTGSGKSTLINLVPRFYDATEGEVLVDGINVKEYDLNSLYKKLGYVPQKSFLFSGTVEENIKYGDENATKEQVNHALKTAQASFVEKLEGGLNYPISQGGKNVSGGQRQRLAIARAIVKKPEIFVFDDSFSALDYKTDKALRKALKKETAGATSLIVAQRIGTIMDAN
;
A
#
# COMPACT_ATOMS: atom_id res chain seq x y z
N VAL A 1 -13.29 37.02 -0.46
CA VAL A 1 -12.88 38.40 -0.86
C VAL A 1 -13.91 39.02 -1.81
N MET A 2 -14.24 38.38 -2.98
CA MET A 2 -15.18 38.93 -3.97
C MET A 2 -16.59 39.25 -3.41
N ALA A 3 -17.18 38.31 -2.66
CA ALA A 3 -18.49 38.53 -2.03
C ALA A 3 -18.49 39.71 -1.08
N ILE A 4 -17.50 39.79 -0.19
CA ILE A 4 -17.36 40.86 0.80
C ILE A 4 -17.21 42.23 0.09
N GLY A 5 -16.33 42.31 -0.90
CA GLY A 5 -16.12 43.53 -1.68
C GLY A 5 -17.38 43.99 -2.42
N ALA A 6 -18.14 43.04 -3.00
CA ALA A 6 -19.40 43.33 -3.68
C ALA A 6 -20.48 43.80 -2.69
N ILE A 7 -20.62 43.15 -1.52
CA ILE A 7 -21.59 43.53 -0.48
C ILE A 7 -21.30 44.95 0.03
N VAL A 8 -20.05 45.26 0.34
CA VAL A 8 -19.64 46.61 0.78
C VAL A 8 -20.01 47.67 -0.25
N LYS A 9 -19.82 47.38 -1.54
CA LYS A 9 -20.17 48.30 -2.64
C LYS A 9 -21.68 48.47 -2.84
N ILE A 10 -22.46 47.43 -2.52
CA ILE A 10 -23.93 47.43 -2.70
C ILE A 10 -24.62 48.22 -1.53
N VAL A 11 -24.24 47.92 -0.26
CA VAL A 11 -24.92 48.46 0.93
C VAL A 11 -24.89 50.00 0.99
N GLY A 12 -23.85 50.63 0.46
CA GLY A 12 -23.72 52.11 0.46
C GLY A 12 -24.50 52.82 -0.68
N LYS A 13 -25.15 52.10 -1.63
CA LYS A 13 -25.74 52.73 -2.82
C LYS A 13 -27.27 52.82 -2.82
N SER A 14 -27.98 51.82 -2.30
CA SER A 14 -29.45 51.83 -2.16
C SER A 14 -29.90 50.78 -1.15
N GLY A 15 -30.57 51.20 -0.08
CA GLY A 15 -31.10 50.32 0.95
C GLY A 15 -32.14 49.33 0.40
N THR A 16 -33.04 49.79 -0.44
CA THR A 16 -34.14 49.00 -1.01
C THR A 16 -33.58 47.86 -1.89
N LEU A 17 -32.63 48.14 -2.79
CA LEU A 17 -32.03 47.13 -3.66
C LEU A 17 -31.14 46.17 -2.86
N SER A 18 -30.53 46.62 -1.78
CA SER A 18 -29.73 45.78 -0.86
C SER A 18 -30.60 44.72 -0.17
N TRP A 19 -31.82 45.05 0.25
CA TRP A 19 -32.77 44.11 0.83
C TRP A 19 -33.17 43.02 -0.16
N ILE A 20 -33.44 43.37 -1.44
CA ILE A 20 -33.78 42.38 -2.48
C ILE A 20 -32.63 41.37 -2.66
N THR A 21 -31.39 41.88 -2.68
CA THR A 21 -30.22 41.02 -2.78
C THR A 21 -30.04 40.14 -1.55
N ALA A 22 -30.30 40.69 -0.34
CA ALA A 22 -30.22 39.92 0.91
C ALA A 22 -31.25 38.75 0.93
N VAL A 23 -32.50 39.02 0.50
CA VAL A 23 -33.51 37.96 0.36
C VAL A 23 -33.07 36.86 -0.62
N ALA A 24 -32.53 37.23 -1.78
CA ALA A 24 -32.03 36.27 -2.74
C ALA A 24 -30.87 35.42 -2.17
N ILE A 25 -29.96 35.99 -1.41
CA ILE A 25 -28.91 35.30 -0.71
C ILE A 25 -29.47 34.28 0.31
N ILE A 26 -30.46 34.73 1.11
CA ILE A 26 -31.11 33.84 2.09
C ILE A 26 -31.79 32.66 1.41
N LEU A 27 -32.51 32.88 0.31
CA LEU A 27 -33.13 31.84 -0.46
C LEU A 27 -32.08 30.85 -1.04
N LEU A 28 -31.00 31.38 -1.57
CA LEU A 28 -29.89 30.57 -2.08
C LEU A 28 -29.24 29.70 -0.99
N LEU A 29 -28.95 30.31 0.16
CA LEU A 29 -28.37 29.58 1.31
C LEU A 29 -29.35 28.53 1.83
N SER A 30 -30.65 28.84 1.88
CA SER A 30 -31.67 27.86 2.28
C SER A 30 -31.70 26.64 1.36
N ILE A 31 -31.68 26.83 0.04
CA ILE A 31 -31.62 25.74 -0.93
C ILE A 31 -30.34 24.90 -0.73
N LEU A 32 -29.19 25.56 -0.57
CA LEU A 32 -27.93 24.87 -0.36
C LEU A 32 -27.94 24.02 0.94
N ILE A 33 -28.45 24.56 2.04
CA ILE A 33 -28.54 23.85 3.32
C ILE A 33 -29.47 22.65 3.19
N ILE A 34 -30.65 22.81 2.54
CA ILE A 34 -31.60 21.72 2.32
C ILE A 34 -30.94 20.60 1.49
N ILE A 35 -30.35 20.94 0.35
CA ILE A 35 -29.68 19.97 -0.52
C ILE A 35 -28.57 19.24 0.23
N PHE A 36 -27.70 19.99 0.96
CA PHE A 36 -26.60 19.40 1.70
C PHE A 36 -27.09 18.46 2.81
N SER A 37 -28.13 18.82 3.55
CA SER A 37 -28.69 17.97 4.61
C SER A 37 -29.29 16.67 4.07
N LEU A 38 -29.93 16.70 2.89
CA LEU A 38 -30.50 15.54 2.24
C LEU A 38 -29.45 14.61 1.64
N VAL A 39 -28.40 15.17 1.06
CA VAL A 39 -27.40 14.43 0.27
C VAL A 39 -26.24 13.91 1.12
N SER A 40 -25.83 14.65 2.16
CA SER A 40 -24.69 14.26 3.01
C SER A 40 -24.77 12.84 3.60
N PRO A 41 -25.89 12.38 4.19
CA PRO A 41 -26.01 11.01 4.69
C PRO A 41 -25.97 9.97 3.56
N LYS A 42 -26.47 10.32 2.36
CA LYS A 42 -26.47 9.45 1.19
C LYS A 42 -25.08 9.30 0.60
N PHE A 43 -24.23 10.32 0.64
CA PHE A 43 -22.83 10.20 0.24
C PHE A 43 -22.06 9.19 1.11
N LYS A 44 -22.24 9.22 2.42
CA LYS A 44 -21.64 8.20 3.32
C LYS A 44 -22.12 6.78 2.97
N LYS A 45 -23.42 6.63 2.67
CA LYS A 45 -23.98 5.34 2.25
C LYS A 45 -23.41 4.90 0.90
N MET A 46 -23.34 5.80 -0.08
CA MET A 46 -22.76 5.54 -1.40
C MET A 46 -21.34 5.04 -1.31
N GLN A 47 -20.50 5.68 -0.47
CA GLN A 47 -19.11 5.24 -0.25
C GLN A 47 -19.04 3.80 0.27
N LYS A 48 -19.83 3.46 1.29
CA LYS A 48 -19.89 2.09 1.84
C LYS A 48 -20.35 1.06 0.79
N LEU A 49 -21.29 1.43 -0.07
CA LEU A 49 -21.79 0.55 -1.13
C LEU A 49 -20.76 0.39 -2.25
N THR A 50 -19.98 1.44 -2.56
CA THR A 50 -18.86 1.37 -3.50
C THR A 50 -17.76 0.43 -2.99
N ASP A 51 -17.41 0.52 -1.72
CA ASP A 51 -16.45 -0.40 -1.11
C ASP A 51 -16.97 -1.85 -1.13
N LYS A 52 -18.26 -2.03 -0.87
CA LYS A 52 -18.90 -3.35 -0.88
C LYS A 52 -18.95 -3.97 -2.29
N ILE A 53 -19.28 -3.18 -3.34
CA ILE A 53 -19.29 -3.70 -4.71
C ILE A 53 -17.89 -4.07 -5.19
N ASN A 54 -16.88 -3.27 -4.83
CA ASN A 54 -15.48 -3.59 -5.10
C ASN A 54 -15.04 -4.87 -4.37
N GLY A 55 -15.50 -5.07 -3.13
CA GLY A 55 -15.26 -6.30 -2.37
C GLY A 55 -15.86 -7.53 -3.05
N VAL A 56 -17.14 -7.48 -3.43
CA VAL A 56 -17.84 -8.57 -4.14
C VAL A 56 -17.16 -8.88 -5.47
N THR A 57 -16.78 -7.85 -6.24
CA THR A 57 -16.09 -8.03 -7.52
C THR A 57 -14.73 -8.69 -7.34
N ARG A 58 -13.93 -8.23 -6.35
CA ARG A 58 -12.62 -8.84 -6.05
C ARG A 58 -12.74 -10.29 -5.60
N GLU A 59 -13.72 -10.58 -4.73
CA GLU A 59 -14.00 -11.95 -4.27
C GLU A 59 -14.33 -12.86 -5.46
N ASN A 60 -15.21 -12.41 -6.36
CA ASN A 60 -15.60 -13.17 -7.56
C ASN A 60 -14.40 -13.40 -8.49
N LEU A 61 -13.61 -12.35 -8.79
CA LEU A 61 -12.43 -12.47 -9.66
C LEU A 61 -11.36 -13.39 -9.07
N THR A 62 -11.12 -13.29 -7.76
CA THR A 62 -10.13 -14.14 -7.07
C THR A 62 -10.61 -15.58 -7.00
N GLY A 63 -11.90 -15.78 -6.74
CA GLY A 63 -12.52 -17.08 -6.59
C GLY A 63 -13.11 -17.68 -7.88
N ILE A 64 -12.84 -17.11 -9.07
CA ILE A 64 -13.53 -17.48 -10.32
C ILE A 64 -13.48 -18.98 -10.65
N LYS A 65 -12.37 -19.65 -10.32
CA LYS A 65 -12.24 -21.11 -10.52
C LYS A 65 -13.20 -21.89 -9.61
N VAL A 66 -13.40 -21.42 -8.39
CA VAL A 66 -14.34 -22.04 -7.44
C VAL A 66 -15.77 -21.81 -7.90
N VAL A 67 -16.11 -20.58 -8.28
CA VAL A 67 -17.43 -20.23 -8.84
C VAL A 67 -17.79 -21.15 -10.00
N ARG A 68 -16.84 -21.32 -10.93
CA ARG A 68 -17.02 -22.23 -12.10
C ARG A 68 -17.12 -23.70 -11.72
N ALA A 69 -16.26 -24.15 -10.80
CA ALA A 69 -16.25 -25.56 -10.39
C ALA A 69 -17.56 -26.00 -9.70
N TYR A 70 -18.25 -25.07 -9.07
CA TYR A 70 -19.49 -25.34 -8.33
C TYR A 70 -20.75 -24.81 -9.03
N ASN A 71 -20.67 -24.34 -10.29
CA ASN A 71 -21.79 -23.71 -11.03
C ASN A 71 -22.50 -22.62 -10.20
N ALA A 72 -21.73 -21.81 -9.48
CA ALA A 72 -22.23 -20.82 -8.52
C ALA A 72 -22.34 -19.41 -9.13
N GLU A 73 -22.31 -19.27 -10.46
CA GLU A 73 -22.39 -17.99 -11.17
C GLU A 73 -23.62 -17.20 -10.78
N LYS A 74 -24.79 -17.87 -10.78
CA LYS A 74 -26.05 -17.25 -10.44
C LYS A 74 -26.08 -16.67 -9.02
N ILE A 75 -25.48 -17.37 -8.07
CA ILE A 75 -25.36 -16.91 -6.68
C ILE A 75 -24.51 -15.64 -6.61
N GLN A 76 -23.40 -15.59 -7.35
CA GLN A 76 -22.52 -14.42 -7.38
C GLN A 76 -23.15 -13.24 -8.11
N GLU A 77 -23.89 -13.49 -9.19
CA GLU A 77 -24.66 -12.48 -9.91
C GLU A 77 -25.75 -11.86 -9.04
N GLU A 78 -26.55 -12.67 -8.34
CA GLU A 78 -27.56 -12.19 -7.39
C GLU A 78 -26.93 -11.36 -6.25
N LYS A 79 -25.77 -11.79 -5.73
CA LYS A 79 -25.03 -11.06 -4.70
C LYS A 79 -24.53 -9.70 -5.21
N PHE A 80 -24.01 -9.66 -6.43
CA PHE A 80 -23.58 -8.44 -7.10
C PHE A 80 -24.76 -7.50 -7.38
N ASP A 81 -25.83 -8.02 -7.99
CA ASP A 81 -27.01 -7.24 -8.37
C ASP A 81 -27.71 -6.59 -7.18
N LYS A 82 -27.76 -7.28 -6.05
CA LYS A 82 -28.30 -6.72 -4.81
C LYS A 82 -27.55 -5.46 -4.38
N VAL A 83 -26.23 -5.51 -4.39
CA VAL A 83 -25.37 -4.38 -4.00
C VAL A 83 -25.44 -3.28 -5.06
N ASN A 84 -25.36 -3.65 -6.33
CA ASN A 84 -25.41 -2.73 -7.47
C ASN A 84 -26.74 -1.97 -7.53
N THR A 85 -27.87 -2.66 -7.33
CA THR A 85 -29.19 -2.03 -7.28
C THR A 85 -29.29 -1.00 -6.15
N GLU A 86 -28.75 -1.32 -4.97
CA GLU A 86 -28.78 -0.40 -3.84
C GLU A 86 -27.88 0.82 -4.06
N LEU A 87 -26.71 0.61 -4.66
CA LEU A 87 -25.77 1.68 -5.07
C LEU A 87 -26.44 2.59 -6.10
N THR A 88 -27.01 2.00 -7.16
CA THR A 88 -27.70 2.74 -8.24
C THR A 88 -28.86 3.57 -7.71
N LYS A 89 -29.71 3.02 -6.83
CA LYS A 89 -30.80 3.77 -6.19
C LYS A 89 -30.29 4.94 -5.36
N THR A 90 -29.19 4.75 -4.65
CA THR A 90 -28.59 5.80 -3.83
C THR A 90 -27.98 6.91 -4.69
N ASP A 91 -27.29 6.54 -5.76
CA ASP A 91 -26.68 7.48 -6.71
C ASP A 91 -27.75 8.27 -7.49
N LEU A 92 -28.78 7.59 -7.96
CA LEU A 92 -29.94 8.24 -8.62
C LEU A 92 -30.62 9.26 -7.71
N PHE A 93 -30.77 8.95 -6.43
CA PHE A 93 -31.33 9.92 -5.48
C PHE A 93 -30.45 11.16 -5.37
N ILE A 94 -29.17 10.97 -5.19
CA ILE A 94 -28.19 12.07 -5.10
C ILE A 94 -28.24 12.93 -6.37
N ASN A 95 -28.17 12.30 -7.54
CA ASN A 95 -28.17 13.00 -8.82
C ASN A 95 -29.48 13.74 -9.09
N ARG A 96 -30.65 13.18 -8.73
CA ARG A 96 -31.94 13.86 -8.84
C ARG A 96 -32.01 15.10 -7.97
N VAL A 97 -31.52 15.01 -6.73
CA VAL A 97 -31.49 16.19 -5.81
C VAL A 97 -30.56 17.27 -6.38
N PHE A 98 -29.39 16.89 -6.88
CA PHE A 98 -28.47 17.85 -7.51
C PHE A 98 -29.00 18.43 -8.82
N SER A 99 -29.77 17.69 -9.59
CA SER A 99 -30.37 18.19 -10.84
C SER A 99 -31.33 19.35 -10.64
N ILE A 100 -31.96 19.44 -9.45
CA ILE A 100 -32.85 20.56 -9.08
C ILE A 100 -32.04 21.82 -8.75
N MET A 101 -30.77 21.68 -8.37
CA MET A 101 -29.96 22.80 -7.92
C MET A 101 -29.76 23.85 -9.03
N THR A 102 -29.40 23.42 -10.24
CA THR A 102 -29.13 24.35 -11.36
C THR A 102 -30.36 25.16 -11.78
N PRO A 103 -31.55 24.56 -12.03
CA PRO A 103 -32.75 25.33 -12.31
C PRO A 103 -33.19 26.24 -11.13
N GLY A 104 -33.08 25.74 -9.90
CA GLY A 104 -33.39 26.54 -8.71
C GLY A 104 -32.52 27.79 -8.60
N MET A 105 -31.23 27.64 -8.85
CA MET A 105 -30.31 28.78 -8.86
C MET A 105 -30.58 29.76 -10.00
N GLN A 106 -30.91 29.26 -11.20
CA GLN A 106 -31.27 30.09 -12.34
C GLN A 106 -32.54 30.91 -12.05
N LEU A 107 -33.52 30.31 -11.38
CA LEU A 107 -34.75 31.02 -10.95
C LEU A 107 -34.43 32.14 -9.95
N ILE A 108 -33.56 31.89 -8.95
CA ILE A 108 -33.16 32.93 -8.00
C ILE A 108 -32.39 34.04 -8.73
N MET A 109 -31.45 33.72 -9.60
CA MET A 109 -30.67 34.70 -10.35
C MET A 109 -31.53 35.52 -11.30
N GLY A 110 -32.40 34.87 -12.06
CA GLY A 110 -33.35 35.54 -12.97
C GLY A 110 -34.34 36.40 -12.22
N GLY A 111 -34.93 35.87 -11.13
CA GLY A 111 -35.84 36.59 -10.26
C GLY A 111 -35.19 37.80 -9.59
N LEU A 112 -33.95 37.66 -9.12
CA LEU A 112 -33.16 38.77 -8.58
C LEU A 112 -32.92 39.86 -9.63
N SER A 113 -32.50 39.49 -10.82
CA SER A 113 -32.26 40.44 -11.92
C SER A 113 -33.54 41.18 -12.30
N LEU A 114 -34.66 40.46 -12.43
CA LEU A 114 -35.97 41.05 -12.71
C LEU A 114 -36.42 42.01 -11.60
N ALA A 115 -36.28 41.62 -10.34
CA ALA A 115 -36.65 42.43 -9.21
C ALA A 115 -35.80 43.73 -9.11
N ILE A 116 -34.49 43.64 -9.36
CA ILE A 116 -33.60 44.80 -9.38
C ILE A 116 -33.99 45.76 -10.49
N VAL A 117 -34.28 45.25 -11.72
CA VAL A 117 -34.70 46.09 -12.84
C VAL A 117 -36.06 46.74 -12.59
N TRP A 118 -37.06 45.98 -12.10
CA TRP A 118 -38.37 46.44 -11.79
C TRP A 118 -38.38 47.55 -10.74
N VAL A 119 -37.80 47.26 -9.56
CA VAL A 119 -37.74 48.23 -8.45
C VAL A 119 -36.78 49.37 -8.79
N GLY A 120 -35.68 49.11 -9.49
CA GLY A 120 -34.75 50.11 -9.96
C GLY A 120 -35.38 51.12 -10.94
N ALA A 121 -36.28 50.68 -11.83
CA ALA A 121 -37.00 51.55 -12.71
C ALA A 121 -37.93 52.53 -11.95
N TYR A 122 -38.62 52.11 -10.90
CA TYR A 122 -39.37 52.97 -10.02
C TYR A 122 -38.50 53.99 -9.26
N LEU A 123 -37.34 53.53 -8.78
CA LEU A 123 -36.40 54.45 -8.07
C LEU A 123 -35.75 55.46 -9.01
N ILE A 124 -35.55 55.13 -10.31
CA ILE A 124 -35.09 56.07 -11.33
C ILE A 124 -36.15 57.06 -11.66
N ALA A 125 -37.41 56.63 -11.87
CA ALA A 125 -38.55 57.52 -12.12
C ALA A 125 -38.79 58.50 -11.00
N GLY A 126 -38.50 58.08 -9.72
CA GLY A 126 -38.57 58.93 -8.52
C GLY A 126 -37.31 59.79 -8.28
N GLY A 127 -36.32 59.75 -9.18
CA GLY A 127 -35.09 60.55 -9.04
C GLY A 127 -34.11 60.06 -7.96
N SER A 128 -34.37 58.88 -7.33
CA SER A 128 -33.60 58.41 -6.20
C SER A 128 -32.28 57.73 -6.59
N ILE A 129 -32.18 57.18 -7.80
CA ILE A 129 -30.98 56.51 -8.32
C ILE A 129 -30.81 56.77 -9.82
N SER A 130 -29.59 56.65 -10.35
CA SER A 130 -29.32 56.71 -11.80
C SER A 130 -29.33 55.32 -12.44
N LEU A 131 -29.50 55.26 -13.77
CA LEU A 131 -29.37 54.04 -14.58
C LEU A 131 -28.05 53.34 -14.34
N ALA A 132 -26.95 54.13 -14.24
CA ALA A 132 -25.61 53.58 -13.95
C ALA A 132 -25.55 52.89 -12.56
N VAL A 133 -26.24 53.38 -11.54
CA VAL A 133 -26.32 52.74 -10.26
C VAL A 133 -27.07 51.41 -10.34
N MET A 134 -28.22 51.35 -11.05
CA MET A 134 -29.01 50.12 -11.22
C MET A 134 -28.23 49.03 -11.95
N THR A 135 -27.58 49.37 -13.07
CA THR A 135 -26.75 48.42 -13.86
C THR A 135 -25.55 47.91 -13.04
N THR A 136 -24.86 48.80 -12.34
CA THR A 136 -23.76 48.46 -11.45
C THR A 136 -24.24 47.52 -10.33
N PHE A 137 -25.41 47.79 -9.76
CA PHE A 137 -26.03 46.97 -8.69
C PHE A 137 -26.31 45.55 -9.19
N THR A 138 -26.90 45.39 -10.37
CA THR A 138 -27.17 44.10 -10.98
C THR A 138 -25.90 43.30 -11.13
N GLN A 139 -24.83 43.92 -11.64
CA GLN A 139 -23.54 43.23 -11.80
C GLN A 139 -22.92 42.75 -10.48
N TYR A 140 -22.96 43.58 -9.43
CA TYR A 140 -22.44 43.19 -8.11
C TYR A 140 -23.31 42.11 -7.46
N ALA A 141 -24.64 42.19 -7.56
CA ALA A 141 -25.55 41.20 -7.04
C ALA A 141 -25.26 39.81 -7.66
N MET A 142 -25.05 39.76 -8.98
CA MET A 142 -24.64 38.52 -9.66
C MET A 142 -23.28 38.01 -9.19
N LYS A 143 -22.29 38.86 -8.98
CA LYS A 143 -20.99 38.48 -8.44
C LYS A 143 -21.10 37.90 -7.02
N VAL A 144 -21.97 38.42 -6.18
CA VAL A 144 -22.23 37.85 -4.83
C VAL A 144 -22.77 36.45 -4.94
N ILE A 145 -23.79 36.20 -5.77
CA ILE A 145 -24.37 34.87 -5.96
C ILE A 145 -23.33 33.86 -6.48
N ILE A 146 -22.59 34.25 -7.53
CA ILE A 146 -21.52 33.38 -8.09
C ILE A 146 -20.45 33.08 -7.02
N SER A 147 -20.11 34.05 -6.17
CA SER A 147 -19.14 33.83 -5.07
C SER A 147 -19.64 32.82 -4.05
N PHE A 148 -20.95 32.84 -3.72
CA PHE A 148 -21.54 31.82 -2.83
C PHE A 148 -21.58 30.44 -3.46
N LEU A 149 -21.82 30.34 -4.79
CA LEU A 149 -21.72 29.08 -5.52
C LEU A 149 -20.31 28.49 -5.47
N MET A 150 -19.30 29.31 -5.74
CA MET A 150 -17.91 28.88 -5.64
C MET A 150 -17.55 28.46 -4.22
N LEU A 151 -18.04 29.17 -3.21
CA LEU A 151 -17.83 28.80 -1.80
C LEU A 151 -18.42 27.42 -1.50
N SER A 152 -19.59 27.09 -2.05
CA SER A 152 -20.22 25.76 -1.87
C SER A 152 -19.35 24.63 -2.40
N VAL A 153 -18.68 24.83 -3.53
CA VAL A 153 -17.73 23.84 -4.08
C VAL A 153 -16.54 23.64 -3.14
N LEU A 154 -16.02 24.74 -2.58
CA LEU A 154 -14.93 24.69 -1.62
C LEU A 154 -15.31 23.92 -0.35
N PHE A 155 -16.54 24.06 0.16
CA PHE A 155 -17.02 23.30 1.31
C PHE A 155 -17.03 21.79 1.09
N ILE A 156 -17.15 21.32 -0.16
CA ILE A 156 -17.07 19.89 -0.53
C ILE A 156 -15.62 19.45 -0.68
N MET A 157 -14.76 20.27 -1.28
CA MET A 157 -13.39 19.92 -1.61
C MET A 157 -12.44 19.98 -0.39
N VAL A 158 -12.58 21.00 0.45
CA VAL A 158 -11.69 21.25 1.60
C VAL A 158 -11.65 20.07 2.59
N PRO A 159 -12.79 19.50 3.06
CA PRO A 159 -12.74 18.33 3.95
C PRO A 159 -12.04 17.11 3.32
N ARG A 160 -12.21 16.89 2.02
CA ARG A 160 -11.50 15.81 1.32
C ARG A 160 -9.99 16.05 1.31
N GLY A 161 -9.58 17.28 1.06
CA GLY A 161 -8.18 17.70 1.14
C GLY A 161 -7.57 17.45 2.54
N PHE A 162 -8.29 17.83 3.60
CA PHE A 162 -7.86 17.58 4.98
C PHE A 162 -7.71 16.10 5.31
N VAL A 163 -8.68 15.25 4.92
CA VAL A 163 -8.60 13.79 5.14
C VAL A 163 -7.40 13.20 4.40
N SER A 164 -7.18 13.60 3.15
CA SER A 164 -6.01 13.14 2.37
C SER A 164 -4.70 13.64 2.99
N GLY A 165 -4.66 14.90 3.42
CA GLY A 165 -3.50 15.47 4.12
C GLY A 165 -3.17 14.74 5.42
N ASN A 166 -4.18 14.41 6.21
CA ASN A 166 -3.97 13.64 7.45
C ASN A 166 -3.42 12.24 7.18
N ARG A 167 -3.93 11.54 6.17
CA ARG A 167 -3.38 10.22 5.78
C ARG A 167 -1.91 10.29 5.36
N ILE A 168 -1.55 11.31 4.59
CA ILE A 168 -0.15 11.55 4.21
C ILE A 168 0.68 11.88 5.46
N TYR A 169 0.17 12.72 6.34
CA TYR A 169 0.84 13.09 7.58
C TYR A 169 1.06 11.89 8.52
N GLU A 170 0.07 10.99 8.64
CA GLU A 170 0.21 9.74 9.41
C GLU A 170 1.37 8.88 8.89
N VAL A 171 1.47 8.73 7.55
CA VAL A 171 2.59 7.99 6.94
C VAL A 171 3.92 8.68 7.21
N LEU A 172 4.00 10.00 7.03
CA LEU A 172 5.23 10.77 7.26
C LEU A 172 5.65 10.80 8.74
N LYS A 173 4.68 10.72 9.65
CA LYS A 173 4.94 10.68 11.10
C LYS A 173 5.29 9.29 11.61
N THR A 174 5.09 8.24 10.81
CA THR A 174 5.42 6.87 11.20
C THR A 174 6.93 6.74 11.31
N GLU A 175 7.41 6.57 12.52
CA GLU A 175 8.82 6.36 12.79
C GLU A 175 9.21 4.89 12.54
N ASN A 176 10.39 4.68 11.96
CA ASN A 176 10.95 3.35 11.81
C ASN A 176 11.34 2.81 13.20
N LYS A 177 10.77 1.67 13.58
CA LYS A 177 11.13 1.03 14.86
C LYS A 177 12.56 0.48 14.86
N ILE A 178 13.07 0.09 13.68
CA ILE A 178 14.43 -0.40 13.52
C ILE A 178 15.32 0.79 13.15
N ILE A 179 16.09 1.24 14.13
CA ILE A 179 17.05 2.34 13.99
C ILE A 179 18.38 1.76 13.52
N ASN A 180 18.97 2.34 12.49
CA ASN A 180 20.26 1.90 11.97
C ASN A 180 21.36 2.04 13.03
N GLY A 181 22.19 1.02 13.16
CA GLY A 181 23.39 1.08 13.99
C GLY A 181 24.56 1.73 13.25
N THR A 182 25.74 1.72 13.87
CA THR A 182 26.93 2.40 13.36
C THR A 182 28.11 1.47 13.11
N VAL A 183 28.05 0.23 13.58
CA VAL A 183 29.14 -0.74 13.46
C VAL A 183 29.16 -1.31 12.05
N THR A 184 30.29 -1.18 11.37
CA THR A 184 30.46 -1.63 9.97
C THR A 184 31.38 -2.84 9.81
N THR A 185 32.20 -3.12 10.80
CA THR A 185 33.23 -4.19 10.77
C THR A 185 33.18 -5.01 12.05
N SER A 186 33.54 -6.28 11.98
CA SER A 186 33.71 -7.20 13.09
C SER A 186 35.09 -7.89 13.05
N GLU A 187 35.57 -8.33 14.18
CA GLU A 187 36.84 -9.12 14.27
C GLU A 187 36.58 -10.61 13.96
N GLU A 188 35.36 -11.09 14.24
CA GLU A 188 34.91 -12.45 13.94
C GLU A 188 34.20 -12.50 12.58
N GLU A 189 34.09 -13.67 12.03
CA GLU A 189 33.37 -13.94 10.79
C GLU A 189 32.49 -15.19 10.89
N GLY A 190 31.23 -15.08 10.48
CA GLY A 190 30.33 -16.19 10.30
C GLY A 190 29.85 -16.82 11.61
N THR A 191 29.93 -16.13 12.75
CA THR A 191 29.39 -16.61 14.02
C THR A 191 27.99 -16.06 14.29
N ILE A 192 27.14 -16.84 14.97
CA ILE A 192 25.80 -16.41 15.37
C ILE A 192 25.59 -16.85 16.82
N GLU A 193 25.11 -15.95 17.67
CA GLU A 193 24.78 -16.30 19.05
C GLU A 193 23.45 -15.69 19.47
N PHE A 194 22.60 -16.50 20.10
CA PHE A 194 21.35 -16.07 20.73
C PHE A 194 21.52 -16.18 22.25
N LYS A 195 21.32 -15.07 22.97
CA LYS A 195 21.45 -14.98 24.44
C LYS A 195 20.09 -14.68 25.06
N ASN A 196 19.44 -15.68 25.65
CA ASN A 196 18.17 -15.56 26.35
C ASN A 196 17.10 -14.80 25.53
N VAL A 197 17.00 -15.08 24.23
CA VAL A 197 16.15 -14.35 23.30
C VAL A 197 14.70 -14.72 23.48
N SER A 198 13.85 -13.74 23.78
CA SER A 198 12.40 -13.83 23.72
C SER A 198 11.87 -12.84 22.71
N PHE A 199 10.84 -13.23 21.97
CA PHE A 199 10.26 -12.38 20.95
C PHE A 199 8.73 -12.51 20.88
N LYS A 200 8.06 -11.36 20.77
CA LYS A 200 6.65 -11.22 20.39
C LYS A 200 6.50 -10.19 19.26
N TYR A 201 5.52 -10.41 18.39
CA TYR A 201 5.21 -9.42 17.34
C TYR A 201 4.61 -8.16 17.95
N PRO A 202 4.79 -6.98 17.31
CA PRO A 202 4.33 -5.70 17.87
C PRO A 202 2.84 -5.65 18.24
N ASP A 203 2.00 -6.40 17.52
CA ASP A 203 0.54 -6.41 17.68
C ASP A 203 0.04 -7.65 18.45
N SER A 204 0.93 -8.36 19.16
CA SER A 204 0.60 -9.56 19.92
C SER A 204 1.07 -9.43 21.37
N ASP A 205 0.25 -9.91 22.30
CA ASP A 205 0.62 -10.03 23.71
C ASP A 205 1.39 -11.33 23.98
N ASP A 206 1.26 -12.34 23.13
CA ASP A 206 1.87 -13.64 23.29
C ASP A 206 3.28 -13.71 22.71
N TYR A 207 4.20 -14.29 23.49
CA TYR A 207 5.55 -14.60 23.04
C TYR A 207 5.56 -15.78 22.06
N VAL A 208 6.14 -15.57 20.88
CA VAL A 208 6.38 -16.62 19.88
C VAL A 208 7.66 -17.39 20.19
N LEU A 209 8.67 -16.70 20.71
CA LEU A 209 9.92 -17.29 21.18
C LEU A 209 10.11 -16.93 22.66
N LYS A 210 10.57 -17.89 23.47
CA LYS A 210 10.81 -17.69 24.90
C LYS A 210 12.17 -18.28 25.29
N ASN A 211 13.03 -17.43 25.82
CA ASN A 211 14.31 -17.78 26.44
C ASN A 211 15.17 -18.72 25.59
N ILE A 212 15.38 -18.38 24.32
CA ILE A 212 16.18 -19.15 23.35
C ILE A 212 17.65 -18.77 23.48
N SER A 213 18.52 -19.76 23.69
CA SER A 213 19.95 -19.59 23.76
C SER A 213 20.66 -20.70 22.98
N PHE A 214 21.50 -20.33 22.02
CA PHE A 214 22.40 -21.24 21.30
C PHE A 214 23.51 -20.43 20.61
N SER A 215 24.56 -21.10 20.21
CA SER A 215 25.66 -20.52 19.41
C SER A 215 25.95 -21.39 18.20
N VAL A 216 26.39 -20.75 17.12
CA VAL A 216 26.78 -21.36 15.85
C VAL A 216 28.14 -20.81 15.46
N ASN A 217 29.12 -21.68 15.26
CA ASN A 217 30.46 -21.31 14.85
C ASN A 217 30.56 -21.18 13.33
N LYS A 218 31.58 -20.50 12.84
CA LYS A 218 31.88 -20.38 11.43
C LYS A 218 31.95 -21.76 10.75
N GLY A 219 31.21 -21.89 9.65
CA GLY A 219 31.20 -23.12 8.83
C GLY A 219 30.23 -24.20 9.33
N GLU A 220 29.59 -24.02 10.48
CA GLU A 220 28.58 -24.96 10.99
C GLU A 220 27.24 -24.78 10.25
N THR A 221 26.52 -25.89 10.16
CA THR A 221 25.13 -25.90 9.63
C THR A 221 24.18 -26.28 10.75
N VAL A 222 23.32 -25.32 11.15
CA VAL A 222 22.28 -25.55 12.15
C VAL A 222 20.92 -25.63 11.50
N ALA A 223 20.18 -26.67 11.83
CA ALA A 223 18.85 -26.89 11.29
C ALA A 223 17.76 -26.81 12.38
N PHE A 224 16.70 -26.06 12.07
CA PHE A 224 15.53 -25.91 12.92
C PHE A 224 14.37 -26.74 12.38
N ILE A 225 13.91 -27.71 13.15
CA ILE A 225 12.79 -28.58 12.81
C ILE A 225 11.66 -28.43 13.85
N GLY A 226 10.44 -28.60 13.43
CA GLY A 226 9.26 -28.54 14.29
C GLY A 226 7.97 -28.35 13.48
N SER A 227 6.84 -28.37 14.16
CA SER A 227 5.52 -28.18 13.56
C SER A 227 5.36 -26.78 12.93
N THR A 228 4.40 -26.65 12.01
CA THR A 228 4.01 -25.33 11.48
C THR A 228 3.53 -24.45 12.65
N GLY A 229 3.95 -23.19 12.66
CA GLY A 229 3.61 -22.25 13.73
C GLY A 229 4.51 -22.29 14.98
N SER A 230 5.55 -23.14 15.03
CA SER A 230 6.45 -23.23 16.19
C SER A 230 7.50 -22.10 16.28
N GLY A 231 7.41 -21.06 15.46
CA GLY A 231 8.31 -19.91 15.54
C GLY A 231 9.63 -20.01 14.77
N LYS A 232 9.88 -21.07 13.97
CA LYS A 232 11.16 -21.27 13.25
C LYS A 232 11.53 -20.11 12.33
N SER A 233 10.63 -19.70 11.45
CA SER A 233 10.85 -18.55 10.58
C SER A 233 11.04 -17.25 11.37
N THR A 234 10.32 -17.12 12.49
CA THR A 234 10.47 -15.97 13.40
C THR A 234 11.89 -15.92 13.97
N LEU A 235 12.41 -17.08 14.40
CA LEU A 235 13.76 -17.18 14.95
C LEU A 235 14.83 -16.71 13.97
N ILE A 236 14.84 -17.27 12.76
CA ILE A 236 15.86 -16.93 11.76
C ILE A 236 15.71 -15.50 11.20
N ASN A 237 14.52 -14.91 11.29
CA ASN A 237 14.27 -13.53 10.86
C ASN A 237 14.84 -12.47 11.84
N LEU A 238 15.25 -12.88 13.03
CA LEU A 238 15.96 -12.00 13.96
C LEU A 238 17.42 -11.81 13.56
N VAL A 239 18.03 -12.75 12.83
CA VAL A 239 19.43 -12.66 12.38
C VAL A 239 19.63 -11.50 11.36
N PRO A 240 18.81 -11.36 10.29
CA PRO A 240 18.87 -10.18 9.42
C PRO A 240 18.22 -8.94 10.05
N ARG A 241 17.83 -9.01 11.32
CA ARG A 241 17.17 -7.91 12.03
C ARG A 241 15.93 -7.38 11.32
N PHE A 242 15.11 -8.27 10.75
CA PHE A 242 13.77 -7.86 10.27
C PHE A 242 12.86 -7.45 11.41
N TYR A 243 13.17 -7.93 12.62
CA TYR A 243 12.59 -7.54 13.89
C TYR A 243 13.71 -7.50 14.95
N ASP A 244 13.57 -6.63 15.93
CA ASP A 244 14.42 -6.64 17.13
C ASP A 244 13.86 -7.63 18.16
N ALA A 245 14.74 -8.37 18.83
CA ALA A 245 14.35 -9.20 19.95
C ALA A 245 13.66 -8.35 21.04
N THR A 246 12.59 -8.89 21.64
CA THR A 246 11.86 -8.23 22.73
C THR A 246 12.71 -8.25 24.01
N GLU A 247 13.37 -9.40 24.29
CA GLU A 247 14.28 -9.59 25.41
C GLU A 247 15.48 -10.41 24.92
N GLY A 248 16.62 -10.24 25.58
CA GLY A 248 17.86 -10.90 25.20
C GLY A 248 18.55 -10.23 24.00
N GLU A 249 19.55 -10.91 23.46
CA GLU A 249 20.42 -10.40 22.42
C GLU A 249 20.65 -11.43 21.32
N VAL A 250 20.68 -10.94 20.08
CA VAL A 250 21.14 -11.70 18.90
C VAL A 250 22.45 -11.09 18.44
N LEU A 251 23.50 -11.87 18.40
CA LEU A 251 24.80 -11.44 17.95
C LEU A 251 25.15 -12.13 16.63
N VAL A 252 25.76 -11.36 15.74
CA VAL A 252 26.41 -11.84 14.52
C VAL A 252 27.84 -11.37 14.60
N ASP A 253 28.78 -12.30 14.47
CA ASP A 253 30.22 -12.03 14.59
C ASP A 253 30.58 -11.31 15.91
N GLY A 254 29.99 -11.77 17.02
CA GLY A 254 30.19 -11.21 18.35
C GLY A 254 29.54 -9.86 18.62
N ILE A 255 28.91 -9.23 17.62
CA ILE A 255 28.30 -7.90 17.71
C ILE A 255 26.78 -8.02 17.71
N ASN A 256 26.10 -7.28 18.60
CA ASN A 256 24.64 -7.24 18.64
C ASN A 256 24.09 -6.68 17.31
N VAL A 257 23.12 -7.38 16.72
CA VAL A 257 22.50 -6.95 15.44
C VAL A 257 21.90 -5.55 15.50
N LYS A 258 21.58 -5.04 16.69
CA LYS A 258 21.10 -3.68 16.91
C LYS A 258 22.15 -2.61 16.70
N GLU A 259 23.42 -2.95 16.85
CA GLU A 259 24.55 -2.03 16.74
C GLU A 259 25.10 -1.93 15.32
N TYR A 260 24.79 -2.91 14.47
CA TYR A 260 25.24 -2.92 13.08
C TYR A 260 24.63 -1.80 12.25
N ASP A 261 25.43 -1.21 11.36
CA ASP A 261 24.89 -0.63 10.13
C ASP A 261 24.22 -1.73 9.31
N LEU A 262 22.94 -1.55 8.99
CA LEU A 262 22.13 -2.58 8.34
C LEU A 262 22.69 -3.02 6.98
N ASN A 263 23.31 -2.10 6.23
CA ASN A 263 23.94 -2.45 4.96
C ASN A 263 25.14 -3.39 5.18
N SER A 264 25.91 -3.15 6.24
CA SER A 264 27.06 -3.99 6.59
C SER A 264 26.61 -5.37 7.09
N LEU A 265 25.55 -5.43 7.92
CA LEU A 265 24.94 -6.70 8.32
C LEU A 265 24.40 -7.47 7.10
N TYR A 266 23.65 -6.80 6.24
CA TYR A 266 23.07 -7.47 5.06
C TYR A 266 24.14 -7.96 4.07
N LYS A 267 25.28 -7.31 3.94
CA LYS A 267 26.38 -7.82 3.11
C LYS A 267 26.87 -9.20 3.55
N LYS A 268 26.87 -9.48 4.85
CA LYS A 268 27.28 -10.76 5.43
C LYS A 268 26.27 -11.91 5.20
N LEU A 269 24.99 -11.58 4.92
CA LEU A 269 23.90 -12.54 4.91
C LEU A 269 23.42 -12.87 3.49
N GLY A 270 23.21 -14.15 3.22
CA GLY A 270 22.48 -14.66 2.05
C GLY A 270 21.15 -15.24 2.49
N TYR A 271 20.05 -14.50 2.30
CA TYR A 271 18.72 -14.88 2.77
C TYR A 271 17.84 -15.44 1.65
N VAL A 272 17.27 -16.62 1.88
CA VAL A 272 16.33 -17.28 0.97
C VAL A 272 15.00 -17.48 1.70
N PRO A 273 13.96 -16.68 1.41
CA PRO A 273 12.67 -16.75 2.09
C PRO A 273 11.87 -18.00 1.72
N GLN A 274 10.98 -18.43 2.62
CA GLN A 274 10.04 -19.52 2.38
C GLN A 274 9.24 -19.31 1.10
N LYS A 275 8.69 -18.11 0.91
CA LYS A 275 7.99 -17.72 -0.31
C LYS A 275 8.93 -16.96 -1.23
N SER A 276 9.63 -17.70 -2.08
CA SER A 276 10.56 -17.12 -3.05
C SER A 276 9.86 -16.11 -3.97
N PHE A 277 10.34 -14.87 -3.96
CA PHE A 277 9.83 -13.78 -4.80
C PHE A 277 10.84 -13.40 -5.86
N LEU A 278 10.36 -13.24 -7.10
CA LEU A 278 11.15 -12.74 -8.21
C LEU A 278 10.57 -11.43 -8.71
N PHE A 279 11.45 -10.49 -9.03
CA PHE A 279 11.07 -9.20 -9.58
C PHE A 279 10.85 -9.28 -11.09
N SER A 280 10.04 -8.37 -11.62
CA SER A 280 9.92 -8.20 -13.06
C SER A 280 11.28 -7.82 -13.66
N GLY A 281 11.66 -8.43 -14.75
CA GLY A 281 12.95 -8.25 -15.39
C GLY A 281 13.46 -9.55 -15.98
N THR A 282 14.75 -9.72 -16.13
CA THR A 282 15.36 -10.95 -16.67
C THR A 282 15.78 -11.92 -15.55
N VAL A 283 16.12 -13.15 -15.92
CA VAL A 283 16.74 -14.11 -15.00
C VAL A 283 18.05 -13.54 -14.45
N GLU A 284 18.90 -12.97 -15.33
CA GLU A 284 20.20 -12.38 -14.92
C GLU A 284 20.01 -11.27 -13.89
N GLU A 285 19.11 -10.32 -14.16
CA GLU A 285 18.80 -9.23 -13.22
C GLU A 285 18.32 -9.76 -11.87
N ASN A 286 17.46 -10.78 -11.86
CA ASN A 286 17.01 -11.40 -10.63
C ASN A 286 18.13 -12.07 -9.83
N ILE A 287 19.13 -12.67 -10.45
CA ILE A 287 20.28 -13.23 -9.76
C ILE A 287 21.19 -12.10 -9.24
N LYS A 288 21.44 -11.09 -10.07
CA LYS A 288 22.30 -9.94 -9.73
C LYS A 288 21.74 -9.05 -8.59
N TYR A 289 20.50 -9.26 -8.15
CA TYR A 289 20.04 -8.69 -6.88
C TYR A 289 20.88 -9.12 -5.68
N GLY A 290 21.57 -10.27 -5.75
CA GLY A 290 22.50 -10.72 -4.72
C GLY A 290 23.82 -9.96 -4.76
N ASP A 291 24.36 -9.74 -5.97
CA ASP A 291 25.55 -8.95 -6.24
C ASP A 291 25.41 -8.30 -7.63
N GLU A 292 25.25 -6.98 -7.64
CA GLU A 292 25.05 -6.18 -8.86
C GLU A 292 26.26 -6.29 -9.81
N ASN A 293 27.46 -6.45 -9.25
CA ASN A 293 28.72 -6.54 -9.99
C ASN A 293 29.09 -7.97 -10.43
N ALA A 294 28.24 -8.95 -10.17
CA ALA A 294 28.50 -10.33 -10.53
C ALA A 294 28.75 -10.49 -12.02
N THR A 295 29.83 -11.22 -12.38
CA THR A 295 30.10 -11.55 -13.77
C THR A 295 29.14 -12.63 -14.28
N LYS A 296 29.07 -12.79 -15.61
CA LYS A 296 28.22 -13.86 -16.20
C LYS A 296 28.68 -15.26 -15.76
N GLU A 297 29.98 -15.45 -15.55
CA GLU A 297 30.55 -16.71 -15.06
C GLU A 297 30.08 -16.99 -13.63
N GLN A 298 30.03 -15.97 -12.76
CA GLN A 298 29.52 -16.09 -11.39
C GLN A 298 28.03 -16.37 -11.37
N VAL A 299 27.25 -15.72 -12.22
CA VAL A 299 25.81 -15.95 -12.38
C VAL A 299 25.56 -17.41 -12.85
N ASN A 300 26.30 -17.87 -13.87
CA ASN A 300 26.18 -19.23 -14.37
C ASN A 300 26.61 -20.27 -13.32
N HIS A 301 27.68 -20.01 -12.56
CA HIS A 301 28.09 -20.84 -11.45
C HIS A 301 26.99 -20.96 -10.38
N ALA A 302 26.41 -19.84 -9.97
CA ALA A 302 25.31 -19.81 -9.00
C ALA A 302 24.09 -20.58 -9.49
N LEU A 303 23.72 -20.45 -10.76
CA LEU A 303 22.62 -21.21 -11.38
C LEU A 303 22.92 -22.72 -11.41
N LYS A 304 24.15 -23.12 -11.76
CA LYS A 304 24.55 -24.51 -11.76
C LYS A 304 24.52 -25.11 -10.35
N THR A 305 25.03 -24.40 -9.36
CA THR A 305 24.99 -24.82 -7.96
C THR A 305 23.55 -24.95 -7.47
N ALA A 306 22.68 -23.99 -7.81
CA ALA A 306 21.26 -24.02 -7.50
C ALA A 306 20.44 -25.04 -8.33
N GLN A 307 21.09 -25.90 -9.13
CA GLN A 307 20.42 -26.88 -10.01
C GLN A 307 19.41 -26.23 -10.97
N ALA A 308 19.68 -25.01 -11.41
CA ALA A 308 18.80 -24.23 -12.27
C ALA A 308 19.09 -24.39 -13.78
N SER A 309 19.53 -25.54 -14.22
CA SER A 309 19.80 -25.88 -15.64
C SER A 309 18.59 -25.67 -16.56
N PHE A 310 17.38 -25.60 -16.03
CA PHE A 310 16.20 -25.24 -16.81
C PHE A 310 16.32 -23.88 -17.48
N VAL A 311 17.12 -22.96 -16.96
CA VAL A 311 17.35 -21.62 -17.54
C VAL A 311 17.92 -21.74 -18.97
N GLU A 312 18.80 -22.69 -19.22
CA GLU A 312 19.37 -22.94 -20.56
C GLU A 312 18.31 -23.37 -21.59
N LYS A 313 17.18 -23.92 -21.11
CA LYS A 313 16.07 -24.37 -21.96
C LYS A 313 15.01 -23.27 -22.17
N LEU A 314 15.10 -22.15 -21.46
CA LEU A 314 14.21 -21.01 -21.65
C LEU A 314 14.63 -20.22 -22.87
N GLU A 315 13.66 -19.70 -23.62
CA GLU A 315 13.91 -18.85 -24.77
C GLU A 315 14.62 -17.56 -24.32
N GLY A 316 15.86 -17.36 -24.76
CA GLY A 316 16.73 -16.27 -24.32
C GLY A 316 17.60 -16.56 -23.08
N GLY A 317 17.49 -17.73 -22.44
CA GLY A 317 18.36 -18.15 -21.35
C GLY A 317 18.37 -17.15 -20.17
N LEU A 318 19.52 -16.51 -19.91
CA LEU A 318 19.68 -15.48 -18.87
C LEU A 318 18.80 -14.24 -19.13
N ASN A 319 18.48 -13.93 -20.37
CA ASN A 319 17.61 -12.81 -20.77
C ASN A 319 16.12 -13.18 -20.73
N TYR A 320 15.75 -14.39 -20.34
CA TYR A 320 14.35 -14.79 -20.24
C TYR A 320 13.59 -13.85 -19.31
N PRO A 321 12.44 -13.28 -19.77
CA PRO A 321 11.67 -12.34 -18.97
C PRO A 321 10.94 -13.04 -17.82
N ILE A 322 11.13 -12.55 -16.62
CA ILE A 322 10.41 -12.94 -15.41
C ILE A 322 9.25 -11.95 -15.19
N SER A 323 8.03 -12.45 -15.07
CA SER A 323 6.87 -11.65 -14.73
C SER A 323 6.85 -11.31 -13.23
N GLN A 324 6.09 -10.29 -12.85
CA GLN A 324 5.92 -9.86 -11.47
C GLN A 324 5.56 -11.03 -10.54
N GLY A 325 6.39 -11.26 -9.53
CA GLY A 325 6.28 -12.37 -8.60
C GLY A 325 6.67 -13.73 -9.18
N GLY A 326 7.29 -13.77 -10.38
CA GLY A 326 7.72 -15.00 -11.03
C GLY A 326 6.56 -15.94 -11.42
N LYS A 327 5.40 -15.39 -11.80
CA LYS A 327 4.19 -16.18 -12.11
C LYS A 327 4.34 -17.06 -13.36
N ASN A 328 5.26 -16.74 -14.23
CA ASN A 328 5.55 -17.48 -15.46
C ASN A 328 6.59 -18.59 -15.28
N VAL A 329 7.07 -18.83 -14.07
CA VAL A 329 7.95 -19.94 -13.71
C VAL A 329 7.33 -20.78 -12.59
N SER A 330 7.66 -22.08 -12.53
CA SER A 330 7.13 -22.97 -11.48
C SER A 330 7.65 -22.62 -10.09
N GLY A 331 6.98 -23.12 -9.02
CA GLY A 331 7.42 -22.93 -7.64
C GLY A 331 8.85 -23.37 -7.37
N GLY A 332 9.21 -24.56 -7.83
CA GLY A 332 10.58 -25.08 -7.72
C GLY A 332 11.61 -24.32 -8.56
N GLN A 333 11.22 -23.76 -9.70
CA GLN A 333 12.07 -22.87 -10.49
C GLN A 333 12.32 -21.57 -9.76
N ARG A 334 11.27 -20.94 -9.17
CA ARG A 334 11.42 -19.73 -8.35
C ARG A 334 12.36 -19.95 -7.16
N GLN A 335 12.21 -21.08 -6.46
CA GLN A 335 13.09 -21.39 -5.34
C GLN A 335 14.55 -21.50 -5.77
N ARG A 336 14.84 -22.23 -6.85
CA ARG A 336 16.21 -22.37 -7.36
C ARG A 336 16.82 -21.04 -7.79
N LEU A 337 16.04 -20.15 -8.41
CA LEU A 337 16.53 -18.81 -8.76
C LEU A 337 16.77 -17.95 -7.50
N ALA A 338 15.93 -18.05 -6.46
CA ALA A 338 16.17 -17.37 -5.20
C ALA A 338 17.40 -17.89 -4.46
N ILE A 339 17.66 -19.20 -4.52
CA ILE A 339 18.88 -19.82 -4.00
C ILE A 339 20.11 -19.34 -4.80
N ALA A 340 20.05 -19.30 -6.12
CA ALA A 340 21.12 -18.77 -6.96
C ALA A 340 21.44 -17.31 -6.64
N ARG A 341 20.42 -16.49 -6.36
CA ARG A 341 20.57 -15.09 -5.86
C ARG A 341 21.37 -15.03 -4.57
N ALA A 342 21.14 -15.93 -3.64
CA ALA A 342 21.89 -15.98 -2.39
C ALA A 342 23.34 -16.44 -2.60
N ILE A 343 23.54 -17.43 -3.49
CA ILE A 343 24.88 -17.99 -3.79
C ILE A 343 25.79 -16.97 -4.48
N VAL A 344 25.26 -16.20 -5.45
CA VAL A 344 26.08 -15.24 -6.21
C VAL A 344 26.71 -14.18 -5.32
N LYS A 345 26.06 -13.89 -4.21
CA LYS A 345 26.50 -12.92 -3.21
C LYS A 345 27.72 -13.36 -2.42
N LYS A 346 27.98 -14.69 -2.32
CA LYS A 346 29.09 -15.29 -1.51
C LYS A 346 29.09 -14.81 -0.06
N PRO A 347 27.96 -14.93 0.65
CA PRO A 347 27.85 -14.41 2.01
C PRO A 347 28.62 -15.28 3.01
N GLU A 348 28.93 -14.72 4.18
CA GLU A 348 29.54 -15.44 5.32
C GLU A 348 28.49 -16.36 6.00
N ILE A 349 27.22 -15.95 5.97
CA ILE A 349 26.11 -16.66 6.61
C ILE A 349 24.96 -16.84 5.62
N PHE A 350 24.51 -18.08 5.43
CA PHE A 350 23.30 -18.41 4.69
C PHE A 350 22.12 -18.64 5.62
N VAL A 351 20.98 -18.08 5.27
CA VAL A 351 19.71 -18.29 5.97
C VAL A 351 18.66 -18.83 5.00
N PHE A 352 18.26 -20.09 5.17
CA PHE A 352 17.28 -20.77 4.35
C PHE A 352 15.98 -20.99 5.14
N ASP A 353 14.91 -20.28 4.78
CA ASP A 353 13.60 -20.45 5.39
C ASP A 353 12.74 -21.39 4.54
N ASP A 354 12.67 -22.68 4.92
CA ASP A 354 11.92 -23.74 4.24
C ASP A 354 12.10 -23.75 2.70
N SER A 355 13.31 -23.41 2.26
CA SER A 355 13.62 -23.06 0.87
C SER A 355 13.76 -24.29 -0.06
N PHE A 356 13.49 -25.49 0.44
CA PHE A 356 13.61 -26.75 -0.31
C PHE A 356 12.26 -27.47 -0.50
N SER A 357 11.20 -26.95 0.10
CA SER A 357 9.89 -27.64 0.18
C SER A 357 9.18 -27.84 -1.17
N ALA A 358 9.38 -26.93 -2.13
CA ALA A 358 8.76 -27.01 -3.47
C ALA A 358 9.58 -27.82 -4.49
N LEU A 359 10.68 -28.45 -4.06
CA LEU A 359 11.54 -29.27 -4.92
C LEU A 359 11.16 -30.74 -4.88
N ASP A 360 11.31 -31.42 -6.01
CA ASP A 360 11.27 -32.87 -6.06
C ASP A 360 12.51 -33.49 -5.36
N TYR A 361 12.36 -34.70 -4.89
CA TYR A 361 13.38 -35.39 -4.08
C TYR A 361 14.76 -35.48 -4.78
N LYS A 362 14.81 -35.73 -6.09
CA LYS A 362 16.04 -35.83 -6.85
C LYS A 362 16.77 -34.49 -6.94
N THR A 363 16.04 -33.44 -7.27
CA THR A 363 16.57 -32.09 -7.37
C THR A 363 17.00 -31.58 -5.97
N ASP A 364 16.21 -31.81 -4.92
CA ASP A 364 16.56 -31.46 -3.55
C ASP A 364 17.88 -32.11 -3.11
N LYS A 365 18.04 -33.42 -3.32
CA LYS A 365 19.27 -34.14 -2.97
C LYS A 365 20.49 -33.63 -3.75
N ALA A 366 20.34 -33.35 -5.04
CA ALA A 366 21.43 -32.83 -5.87
C ALA A 366 21.81 -31.40 -5.44
N LEU A 367 20.82 -30.56 -5.17
CA LEU A 367 21.01 -29.18 -4.71
C LEU A 367 21.74 -29.15 -3.36
N ARG A 368 21.30 -29.94 -2.38
CA ARG A 368 21.97 -29.97 -1.07
C ARG A 368 23.44 -30.44 -1.17
N LYS A 369 23.71 -31.44 -2.00
CA LYS A 369 25.09 -31.88 -2.25
C LYS A 369 25.93 -30.77 -2.89
N ALA A 370 25.37 -29.99 -3.79
CA ALA A 370 26.05 -28.84 -4.40
C ALA A 370 26.24 -27.70 -3.39
N LEU A 371 25.19 -27.38 -2.62
CA LEU A 371 25.26 -26.37 -1.57
C LEU A 371 26.30 -26.70 -0.51
N LYS A 372 26.38 -27.93 -0.02
CA LYS A 372 27.37 -28.35 0.98
C LYS A 372 28.82 -28.08 0.52
N LYS A 373 29.10 -28.16 -0.78
CA LYS A 373 30.41 -27.75 -1.32
C LYS A 373 30.58 -26.26 -1.43
N GLU A 374 29.51 -25.55 -1.85
CA GLU A 374 29.56 -24.11 -2.06
C GLU A 374 29.58 -23.34 -0.74
N THR A 375 28.87 -23.83 0.26
CA THR A 375 28.81 -23.22 1.59
C THR A 375 29.90 -23.73 2.53
N ALA A 376 30.85 -24.53 2.03
CA ALA A 376 32.00 -24.97 2.83
C ALA A 376 32.79 -23.76 3.33
N GLY A 377 32.81 -23.56 4.66
CA GLY A 377 33.42 -22.38 5.30
C GLY A 377 32.47 -21.21 5.55
N ALA A 378 31.25 -21.24 5.04
CA ALA A 378 30.16 -20.33 5.42
C ALA A 378 29.21 -21.01 6.41
N THR A 379 28.65 -20.24 7.33
CA THR A 379 27.66 -20.73 8.30
C THR A 379 26.29 -20.82 7.66
N SER A 380 25.50 -21.84 8.02
CA SER A 380 24.18 -22.02 7.43
C SER A 380 23.11 -22.26 8.48
N LEU A 381 22.05 -21.44 8.44
CA LEU A 381 20.81 -21.66 9.22
C LEU A 381 19.73 -22.19 8.28
N ILE A 382 19.18 -23.36 8.58
CA ILE A 382 18.20 -24.02 7.73
C ILE A 382 16.92 -24.29 8.53
N VAL A 383 15.81 -23.72 8.12
CA VAL A 383 14.48 -24.17 8.56
C VAL A 383 13.99 -25.23 7.60
N ALA A 384 13.60 -26.36 8.15
CA ALA A 384 13.08 -27.48 7.38
C ALA A 384 11.87 -28.13 8.04
N GLN A 385 10.98 -28.68 7.22
CA GLN A 385 9.86 -29.51 7.64
C GLN A 385 10.11 -31.01 7.38
N ARG A 386 11.11 -31.32 6.55
CA ARG A 386 11.46 -32.70 6.20
C ARG A 386 12.76 -33.11 6.86
N ILE A 387 12.74 -34.24 7.58
CA ILE A 387 13.93 -34.77 8.27
C ILE A 387 15.08 -35.00 7.28
N GLY A 388 14.79 -35.50 6.07
CA GLY A 388 15.82 -35.69 5.05
C GLY A 388 16.58 -34.45 4.66
N THR A 389 16.06 -33.25 4.90
CA THR A 389 16.73 -31.97 4.60
C THR A 389 17.82 -31.62 5.62
N ILE A 390 17.75 -32.18 6.82
CA ILE A 390 18.62 -31.81 7.95
C ILE A 390 19.60 -32.92 8.35
N MET A 391 19.61 -34.06 7.65
CA MET A 391 20.49 -35.20 8.00
C MET A 391 21.98 -34.89 7.93
N ASP A 392 22.35 -33.82 7.26
CA ASP A 392 23.74 -33.36 7.08
C ASP A 392 24.06 -32.12 7.95
N ALA A 393 23.16 -31.69 8.86
CA ALA A 393 23.40 -30.62 9.83
C ALA A 393 24.27 -31.11 10.99
N ASN A 394 25.04 -30.20 11.58
CA ASN A 394 25.92 -30.48 12.74
C ASN A 394 25.14 -30.62 14.03
#